data_60eb00a27c0c2ae45f5bb6701e8fbd95
#
_entry.id   60eb00a27c0c2ae45f5bb6701e8fbd95
#
_cell.length_a   1.000
_cell.length_b   1.000
_cell.length_c   1.000
_cell.angle_alpha   90.00
_cell.angle_beta   90.00
_cell.angle_gamma   90.00
#
_symmetry.space_group_name_H-M   'P 1'
#
loop_
_entity.id
_entity.type
_entity.pdbx_description
1 polymer ?
#
loop_
_entity_poly.entity_id
_entity_poly.type
_entity_poly.pdbx_seq_one_letter_code
_entity_poly.pdbx_strand_id
1 'polypeptide(L)'
;MRQTILLLVAAAVLIGGLVCLRRASGQAGTMAPAAAGAGAGAVGAPHVTEMPKGFREWKMISIAHEEGNLHSIGVLLGNDAAYRAMRAGTLPYPDGSVLAALHYKDVLSDENNKVFGQEQSHVAGTPTNIQFMVKDSKKYAATGGWGFGHFSPDGKPGTDAQLATCFPCHQKATRDGVFSQYVP
;
A
#
# COMPACT_ATOMS: atom_id res chain seq x y z
N MET A 1 -20.21 -32.74 43.16
CA MET A 1 -19.94 -34.16 43.47
C MET A 1 -19.15 -34.76 42.32
N ARG A 2 -17.95 -35.26 42.66
CA ARG A 2 -17.10 -36.26 41.98
C ARG A 2 -16.70 -35.95 40.53
N GLN A 3 -15.49 -35.46 40.26
CA GLN A 3 -14.18 -36.17 40.25
C GLN A 3 -14.23 -37.51 39.50
N THR A 4 -13.53 -37.60 38.39
CA THR A 4 -12.58 -38.69 38.19
C THR A 4 -11.50 -38.32 37.18
N ILE A 5 -10.30 -38.29 37.66
CA ILE A 5 -8.97 -38.34 37.09
C ILE A 5 -8.76 -39.70 36.44
N LEU A 6 -8.13 -39.81 35.30
CA LEU A 6 -7.27 -40.95 34.99
C LEU A 6 -6.06 -40.56 34.17
N LEU A 7 -4.94 -40.94 34.73
CA LEU A 7 -3.55 -40.83 34.33
C LEU A 7 -3.10 -42.02 33.44
N LEU A 8 -1.90 -41.82 32.84
CA LEU A 8 -0.91 -42.81 32.38
C LEU A 8 -1.09 -43.27 30.91
N VAL A 9 -0.03 -43.42 30.09
CA VAL A 9 1.31 -43.99 30.27
C VAL A 9 2.25 -43.47 29.19
N ALA A 10 3.49 -43.21 29.59
CA ALA A 10 4.66 -42.99 28.78
C ALA A 10 5.15 -44.28 28.11
N ALA A 11 5.67 -44.17 26.88
CA ALA A 11 6.56 -45.19 26.34
C ALA A 11 7.70 -44.50 25.57
N ALA A 12 8.87 -44.54 26.17
CA ALA A 12 10.14 -44.22 25.53
C ALA A 12 10.60 -45.42 24.68
N VAL A 13 10.99 -45.18 23.45
CA VAL A 13 11.79 -46.14 22.68
C VAL A 13 13.08 -45.45 22.23
N LEU A 14 14.16 -45.83 22.86
CA LEU A 14 15.54 -45.61 22.49
C LEU A 14 15.98 -46.67 21.47
N ILE A 15 16.43 -46.29 20.31
CA ILE A 15 17.32 -47.03 19.39
C ILE A 15 18.14 -45.94 18.69
N GLY A 16 19.38 -45.68 18.92
CA GLY A 16 20.56 -46.47 18.86
C GLY A 16 21.04 -46.63 17.42
N GLY A 17 22.06 -45.88 16.99
CA GLY A 17 22.70 -46.32 15.75
C GLY A 17 23.35 -45.21 14.89
N LEU A 18 24.61 -45.10 15.10
CA LEU A 18 25.73 -45.06 14.12
C LEU A 18 26.13 -43.69 13.56
N VAL A 19 27.10 -43.12 14.22
CA VAL A 19 27.96 -42.02 13.74
C VAL A 19 28.83 -42.55 12.59
N CYS A 20 28.60 -42.04 11.39
CA CYS A 20 29.56 -42.08 10.29
C CYS A 20 30.28 -40.75 10.20
N LEU A 21 31.45 -40.67 10.86
CA LEU A 21 32.45 -39.64 10.60
C LEU A 21 33.01 -39.83 9.19
N ARG A 22 32.63 -39.00 8.24
CA ARG A 22 33.43 -38.76 7.04
C ARG A 22 34.14 -37.43 7.18
N ARG A 23 35.44 -37.52 7.43
CA ARG A 23 36.39 -36.44 7.19
C ARG A 23 36.38 -36.12 5.70
N ALA A 24 35.93 -34.95 5.32
CA ALA A 24 36.20 -34.35 4.04
C ALA A 24 37.19 -33.19 4.28
N SER A 25 38.35 -33.37 3.71
CA SER A 25 39.50 -32.48 3.72
C SER A 25 39.13 -31.15 3.08
N GLY A 26 39.57 -30.07 3.71
CA GLY A 26 39.31 -28.72 3.27
C GLY A 26 39.92 -28.38 1.92
N GLN A 27 39.23 -27.60 1.18
CA GLN A 27 39.78 -26.62 0.25
C GLN A 27 39.23 -25.25 0.66
N ALA A 28 40.12 -24.44 1.19
CA ALA A 28 39.86 -23.01 1.38
C ALA A 28 39.78 -22.36 0.00
N GLY A 29 38.57 -22.31 -0.55
CA GLY A 29 38.30 -21.43 -1.66
C GLY A 29 38.20 -20.01 -1.12
N THR A 30 39.19 -19.19 -1.44
CA THR A 30 39.12 -17.74 -1.28
C THR A 30 37.92 -17.22 -2.07
N MET A 31 36.84 -16.91 -1.35
CA MET A 31 35.74 -16.14 -1.92
C MET A 31 36.26 -14.73 -2.20
N ALA A 32 36.46 -14.41 -3.45
CA ALA A 32 36.59 -13.05 -3.90
C ALA A 32 35.36 -12.25 -3.44
N PRO A 33 35.52 -11.01 -2.97
CA PRO A 33 34.38 -10.15 -2.66
C PRO A 33 33.55 -10.02 -3.92
N ALA A 34 32.28 -10.39 -3.84
CA ALA A 34 31.29 -10.09 -4.86
C ALA A 34 31.36 -8.56 -5.09
N ALA A 35 31.75 -8.19 -6.28
CA ALA A 35 31.69 -6.82 -6.73
C ALA A 35 30.25 -6.35 -6.49
N ALA A 36 30.11 -5.36 -5.62
CA ALA A 36 28.86 -4.63 -5.48
C ALA A 36 28.49 -4.14 -6.89
N GLY A 37 27.45 -4.75 -7.44
CA GLY A 37 26.92 -4.37 -8.74
C GLY A 37 26.68 -2.88 -8.71
N ALA A 38 27.38 -2.17 -9.60
CA ALA A 38 27.13 -0.78 -9.88
C ALA A 38 25.63 -0.58 -10.02
N GLY A 39 25.10 0.35 -9.28
CA GLY A 39 23.68 0.67 -9.26
C GLY A 39 23.16 0.77 -10.69
N ALA A 40 22.23 -0.11 -11.04
CA ALA A 40 21.33 0.16 -12.14
C ALA A 40 20.74 1.54 -11.83
N GLY A 41 21.14 2.54 -12.60
CA GLY A 41 20.58 3.87 -12.49
C GLY A 41 19.08 3.67 -12.50
N ALA A 42 18.40 4.16 -11.46
CA ALA A 42 16.96 4.09 -11.36
C ALA A 42 16.42 4.74 -12.63
N VAL A 43 16.08 3.92 -13.61
CA VAL A 43 15.18 4.35 -14.68
C VAL A 43 13.94 4.72 -13.91
N GLY A 44 13.73 6.03 -13.74
CA GLY A 44 12.63 6.54 -12.93
C GLY A 44 11.38 5.84 -13.40
N ALA A 45 10.69 5.18 -12.46
CA ALA A 45 9.46 4.50 -12.79
C ALA A 45 8.57 5.49 -13.53
N PRO A 46 7.99 5.10 -14.68
CA PRO A 46 7.20 6.01 -15.48
C PRO A 46 6.07 6.55 -14.63
N HIS A 47 6.08 7.87 -14.40
CA HIS A 47 5.12 8.56 -13.57
C HIS A 47 3.89 8.96 -14.39
N VAL A 48 2.76 9.12 -13.69
CA VAL A 48 1.55 9.75 -14.22
C VAL A 48 1.77 11.26 -14.19
N THR A 49 2.00 11.86 -15.35
CA THR A 49 2.34 13.28 -15.50
C THR A 49 1.16 14.17 -15.84
N GLU A 50 0.01 13.58 -16.17
CA GLU A 50 -1.22 14.29 -16.48
C GLU A 50 -2.37 13.75 -15.63
N MET A 51 -3.20 14.62 -15.10
CA MET A 51 -4.39 14.22 -14.37
C MET A 51 -5.41 13.58 -15.33
N PRO A 52 -5.90 12.37 -15.03
CA PRO A 52 -6.99 11.77 -15.79
C PRO A 52 -8.22 12.69 -15.84
N LYS A 53 -8.79 12.87 -17.04
CA LYS A 53 -9.95 13.73 -17.22
C LYS A 53 -11.19 13.16 -16.54
N GLY A 54 -12.05 14.02 -16.01
CA GLY A 54 -13.33 13.63 -15.43
C GLY A 54 -13.23 12.87 -14.11
N PHE A 55 -12.05 12.84 -13.45
CA PHE A 55 -11.86 12.06 -12.22
C PHE A 55 -12.77 12.51 -11.06
N ARG A 56 -13.23 13.75 -11.07
CA ARG A 56 -14.11 14.26 -9.99
C ARG A 56 -15.54 13.72 -10.07
N GLU A 57 -15.95 13.19 -11.22
CA GLU A 57 -17.24 12.53 -11.44
C GLU A 57 -17.18 11.01 -11.20
N TRP A 58 -16.00 10.49 -10.84
CA TRP A 58 -15.86 9.06 -10.56
C TRP A 58 -16.54 8.67 -9.25
N LYS A 59 -16.80 7.39 -9.13
CA LYS A 59 -17.49 6.85 -7.95
C LYS A 59 -16.59 6.87 -6.73
N MET A 60 -17.15 7.30 -5.62
CA MET A 60 -16.49 7.20 -4.33
C MET A 60 -16.31 5.74 -3.92
N ILE A 61 -15.13 5.40 -3.45
CA ILE A 61 -14.75 4.08 -2.98
C ILE A 61 -14.67 4.07 -1.45
N SER A 62 -13.99 5.05 -0.89
CA SER A 62 -13.77 5.15 0.55
C SER A 62 -13.41 6.57 0.96
N ILE A 63 -13.55 6.82 2.26
CA ILE A 63 -13.05 8.03 2.92
C ILE A 63 -12.09 7.56 4.00
N ALA A 64 -11.00 8.30 4.21
CA ALA A 64 -10.05 8.08 5.27
C ALA A 64 -9.79 9.38 6.04
N HIS A 65 -9.61 9.27 7.34
CA HIS A 65 -9.03 10.30 8.17
C HIS A 65 -7.61 9.87 8.53
N GLU A 66 -6.65 10.73 8.27
CA GLU A 66 -5.23 10.45 8.46
C GLU A 66 -4.66 11.38 9.52
N GLU A 67 -4.24 10.78 10.62
CA GLU A 67 -3.69 11.46 11.78
C GLU A 67 -2.20 11.84 11.61
N GLY A 68 -1.65 12.41 12.65
CA GLY A 68 -0.23 12.76 12.75
C GLY A 68 0.16 13.88 11.78
N ASN A 69 1.27 13.70 11.08
CA ASN A 69 1.81 14.72 10.18
C ASN A 69 0.93 14.99 8.95
N LEU A 70 0.04 14.06 8.59
CA LEU A 70 -0.87 14.24 7.46
C LEU A 70 -2.04 15.12 7.84
N HIS A 71 -2.66 14.86 8.98
CA HIS A 71 -3.80 15.61 9.52
C HIS A 71 -4.78 16.01 8.42
N SER A 72 -5.29 14.99 7.74
CA SER A 72 -6.05 15.15 6.51
C SER A 72 -7.28 14.26 6.43
N ILE A 73 -8.25 14.73 5.67
CA ILE A 73 -9.38 13.93 5.21
C ILE A 73 -9.13 13.58 3.76
N GLY A 74 -9.07 12.27 3.46
CA GLY A 74 -8.87 11.74 2.12
C GLY A 74 -10.14 11.11 1.56
N VAL A 75 -10.43 11.38 0.29
CA VAL A 75 -11.52 10.75 -0.46
C VAL A 75 -10.91 9.96 -1.61
N LEU A 76 -11.18 8.66 -1.66
CA LEU A 76 -10.75 7.81 -2.76
C LEU A 76 -11.88 7.64 -3.76
N LEU A 77 -11.61 8.03 -5.00
CA LEU A 77 -12.47 7.82 -6.15
C LEU A 77 -11.87 6.78 -7.08
N GLY A 78 -12.69 6.07 -7.82
CA GLY A 78 -12.25 5.14 -8.85
C GLY A 78 -13.05 5.26 -10.12
N ASN A 79 -12.36 5.08 -11.26
CA ASN A 79 -13.06 4.89 -12.52
C ASN A 79 -13.88 3.59 -12.48
N ASP A 80 -14.69 3.34 -13.49
CA ASP A 80 -15.57 2.17 -13.52
C ASP A 80 -14.82 0.83 -13.39
N ALA A 81 -13.61 0.71 -13.93
CA ALA A 81 -12.81 -0.51 -13.82
C ALA A 81 -12.35 -0.74 -12.37
N ALA A 82 -11.75 0.28 -11.75
CA ALA A 82 -11.29 0.24 -10.36
C ALA A 82 -12.47 0.03 -9.39
N TYR A 83 -13.55 0.78 -9.57
CA TYR A 83 -14.74 0.67 -8.72
C TYR A 83 -15.32 -0.74 -8.72
N ARG A 84 -15.52 -1.34 -9.92
CA ARG A 84 -16.03 -2.71 -10.03
C ARG A 84 -15.09 -3.73 -9.40
N ALA A 85 -13.78 -3.61 -9.65
CA ALA A 85 -12.78 -4.51 -9.10
C ALA A 85 -12.76 -4.45 -7.56
N MET A 86 -12.73 -3.26 -6.98
CA MET A 86 -12.74 -3.09 -5.52
C MET A 86 -14.01 -3.61 -4.87
N ARG A 87 -15.15 -3.32 -5.46
CA ARG A 87 -16.46 -3.81 -4.98
C ARG A 87 -16.57 -5.33 -5.02
N ALA A 88 -15.99 -5.97 -6.04
CA ALA A 88 -15.98 -7.41 -6.21
C ALA A 88 -14.83 -8.11 -5.43
N GLY A 89 -13.90 -7.35 -4.85
CA GLY A 89 -12.69 -7.91 -4.22
C GLY A 89 -11.72 -8.55 -5.22
N THR A 90 -11.78 -8.14 -6.50
CA THR A 90 -10.94 -8.70 -7.56
C THR A 90 -9.50 -8.22 -7.43
N LEU A 91 -8.55 -9.16 -7.35
CA LEU A 91 -7.11 -8.89 -7.31
C LEU A 91 -6.37 -9.87 -8.25
N PRO A 92 -5.30 -9.45 -8.91
CA PRO A 92 -4.85 -8.04 -9.02
C PRO A 92 -5.90 -7.18 -9.74
N TYR A 93 -5.79 -5.86 -9.56
CA TYR A 93 -6.66 -4.93 -10.30
C TYR A 93 -6.43 -5.07 -11.81
N PRO A 94 -7.49 -5.03 -12.63
CA PRO A 94 -7.35 -5.11 -14.10
C PRO A 94 -6.67 -3.86 -14.65
N ASP A 95 -5.93 -4.03 -15.75
CA ASP A 95 -5.37 -2.91 -16.51
C ASP A 95 -6.48 -1.92 -16.90
N GLY A 96 -6.15 -0.63 -16.87
CA GLY A 96 -7.11 0.45 -17.04
C GLY A 96 -7.84 0.86 -15.76
N SER A 97 -7.61 0.19 -14.61
CA SER A 97 -8.07 0.69 -13.32
C SER A 97 -7.35 1.97 -12.96
N VAL A 98 -8.08 2.99 -12.56
CA VAL A 98 -7.53 4.26 -12.10
C VAL A 98 -8.18 4.66 -10.78
N LEU A 99 -7.33 5.00 -9.82
CA LEU A 99 -7.71 5.52 -8.52
C LEU A 99 -7.27 6.98 -8.41
N ALA A 100 -8.11 7.81 -7.78
CA ALA A 100 -7.82 9.20 -7.47
C ALA A 100 -8.07 9.44 -5.98
N ALA A 101 -7.01 9.79 -5.25
CA ALA A 101 -7.10 10.18 -3.83
C ALA A 101 -7.03 11.71 -3.73
N LEU A 102 -8.10 12.31 -3.23
CA LEU A 102 -8.22 13.75 -3.01
C LEU A 102 -8.02 14.01 -1.52
N HIS A 103 -7.00 14.80 -1.20
CA HIS A 103 -6.68 15.12 0.19
C HIS A 103 -7.01 16.56 0.52
N TYR A 104 -7.57 16.75 1.69
CA TYR A 104 -8.00 18.02 2.24
C TYR A 104 -7.44 18.18 3.66
N LYS A 105 -7.19 19.41 4.08
CA LYS A 105 -6.92 19.65 5.50
C LYS A 105 -8.12 19.17 6.33
N ASP A 106 -7.85 18.48 7.41
CA ASP A 106 -8.83 18.25 8.45
C ASP A 106 -9.01 19.54 9.26
N VAL A 107 -10.24 20.03 9.35
CA VAL A 107 -10.58 21.27 10.03
C VAL A 107 -11.72 21.03 11.00
N LEU A 108 -11.50 21.42 12.26
CA LEU A 108 -12.56 21.47 13.25
C LEU A 108 -13.64 22.49 12.80
N SER A 109 -14.87 22.08 12.78
CA SER A 109 -15.99 22.94 12.36
C SER A 109 -16.56 23.73 13.54
N ASP A 110 -16.12 24.97 13.72
CA ASP A 110 -16.63 25.83 14.78
C ASP A 110 -18.14 26.05 14.69
N GLU A 111 -18.67 26.19 13.45
CA GLU A 111 -20.10 26.36 13.21
C GLU A 111 -20.91 25.15 13.68
N ASN A 112 -20.54 23.95 13.24
CA ASN A 112 -21.24 22.73 13.64
C ASN A 112 -21.11 22.46 15.13
N ASN A 113 -19.90 22.63 15.67
CA ASN A 113 -19.60 22.35 17.08
C ASN A 113 -20.35 23.30 18.02
N LYS A 114 -20.55 24.55 17.60
CA LYS A 114 -21.40 25.50 18.33
C LYS A 114 -22.87 25.00 18.39
N VAL A 115 -23.40 24.44 17.29
CA VAL A 115 -24.75 23.87 17.26
C VAL A 115 -24.85 22.63 18.13
N PHE A 116 -23.83 21.76 18.09
CA PHE A 116 -23.78 20.53 18.88
C PHE A 116 -23.50 20.77 20.38
N GLY A 117 -22.95 21.92 20.71
CA GLY A 117 -22.55 22.26 22.10
C GLY A 117 -21.29 21.51 22.56
N GLN A 118 -20.57 20.85 21.67
CA GLN A 118 -19.32 20.10 21.94
C GLN A 118 -18.50 19.94 20.65
N GLU A 119 -17.20 19.71 20.82
CA GLU A 119 -16.29 19.41 19.71
C GLU A 119 -16.49 17.96 19.26
N GLN A 120 -17.10 17.79 18.08
CA GLN A 120 -17.34 16.47 17.48
C GLN A 120 -17.35 16.49 15.95
N SER A 121 -17.30 17.67 15.34
CA SER A 121 -17.44 17.82 13.88
C SER A 121 -16.16 18.35 13.27
N HIS A 122 -15.61 17.56 12.38
CA HIS A 122 -14.53 17.92 11.48
C HIS A 122 -15.04 17.97 10.05
N VAL A 123 -14.51 18.88 9.26
CA VAL A 123 -14.88 19.06 7.85
C VAL A 123 -13.64 19.14 6.96
N ALA A 124 -13.81 18.81 5.69
CA ALA A 124 -12.78 19.00 4.69
C ALA A 124 -12.51 20.51 4.50
N GLY A 125 -11.29 20.93 4.82
CA GLY A 125 -10.80 22.28 4.60
C GLY A 125 -10.23 22.48 3.21
N THR A 126 -9.15 23.27 3.09
CA THR A 126 -8.49 23.51 1.81
C THR A 126 -7.90 22.24 1.22
N PRO A 127 -8.01 22.01 -0.12
CA PRO A 127 -7.35 20.92 -0.80
C PRO A 127 -5.82 21.01 -0.59
N THR A 128 -5.17 19.87 -0.36
CA THR A 128 -3.71 19.80 -0.16
C THR A 128 -3.00 19.18 -1.36
N ASN A 129 -3.50 18.07 -1.86
CA ASN A 129 -2.97 17.39 -3.04
C ASN A 129 -3.98 16.43 -3.65
N ILE A 130 -3.67 15.97 -4.86
CA ILE A 130 -4.42 14.94 -5.57
C ILE A 130 -3.41 13.87 -6.02
N GLN A 131 -3.67 12.62 -5.68
CA GLN A 131 -2.80 11.51 -6.05
C GLN A 131 -3.53 10.54 -6.97
N PHE A 132 -2.80 9.95 -7.90
CA PHE A 132 -3.33 8.95 -8.81
C PHE A 132 -2.52 7.67 -8.78
N MET A 133 -3.21 6.55 -8.92
CA MET A 133 -2.65 5.26 -9.28
C MET A 133 -3.32 4.77 -10.56
N VAL A 134 -2.52 4.45 -11.58
CA VAL A 134 -2.98 4.00 -12.89
C VAL A 134 -2.44 2.60 -13.14
N LYS A 135 -3.31 1.62 -13.30
CA LYS A 135 -2.93 0.23 -13.59
C LYS A 135 -2.69 0.04 -15.07
N ASP A 136 -1.46 -0.33 -15.40
CA ASP A 136 -1.03 -0.83 -16.70
C ASP A 136 0.16 -1.76 -16.46
N SER A 137 -0.10 -3.05 -16.53
CA SER A 137 0.86 -4.11 -16.19
C SER A 137 2.09 -4.12 -17.09
N LYS A 138 2.01 -3.58 -18.30
CA LYS A 138 3.11 -3.49 -19.25
C LYS A 138 3.93 -2.21 -19.04
N LYS A 139 3.23 -1.08 -19.02
CA LYS A 139 3.88 0.24 -18.90
C LYS A 139 4.58 0.42 -17.55
N TYR A 140 3.98 -0.08 -16.48
CA TYR A 140 4.45 0.10 -15.11
C TYR A 140 4.97 -1.21 -14.49
N ALA A 141 5.51 -2.12 -15.27
CA ALA A 141 5.99 -3.43 -14.81
C ALA A 141 6.97 -3.34 -13.63
N ALA A 142 7.86 -2.35 -13.64
CA ALA A 142 8.85 -2.13 -12.57
C ALA A 142 8.23 -1.73 -11.22
N THR A 143 6.99 -1.30 -11.19
CA THR A 143 6.25 -0.84 -10.01
C THR A 143 5.00 -1.67 -9.75
N GLY A 144 5.06 -2.97 -10.05
CA GLY A 144 3.94 -3.90 -9.85
C GLY A 144 2.74 -3.61 -10.75
N GLY A 145 2.96 -2.95 -11.88
CA GLY A 145 1.92 -2.56 -12.83
C GLY A 145 1.20 -1.25 -12.46
N TRP A 146 1.69 -0.48 -11.47
CA TRP A 146 1.09 0.78 -11.07
C TRP A 146 1.95 1.98 -11.41
N GLY A 147 1.39 2.92 -12.17
CA GLY A 147 1.92 4.27 -12.31
C GLY A 147 1.39 5.17 -11.19
N PHE A 148 2.27 6.04 -10.67
CA PHE A 148 1.94 6.97 -9.60
C PHE A 148 1.99 8.41 -10.08
N GLY A 149 1.01 9.21 -9.68
CA GLY A 149 0.96 10.65 -9.90
C GLY A 149 0.67 11.39 -8.61
N HIS A 150 1.28 12.53 -8.45
CA HIS A 150 1.01 13.46 -7.36
C HIS A 150 0.88 14.86 -7.93
N PHE A 151 -0.16 15.57 -7.60
CA PHE A 151 -0.46 16.89 -8.11
C PHE A 151 -0.83 17.84 -6.99
N SER A 152 -0.40 19.08 -7.10
CA SER A 152 -0.94 20.15 -6.27
C SER A 152 -2.41 20.45 -6.63
N PRO A 153 -3.17 21.15 -5.79
CA PRO A 153 -4.57 21.47 -6.07
C PRO A 153 -4.80 22.25 -7.36
N ASP A 154 -3.81 23.03 -7.80
CA ASP A 154 -3.81 23.78 -9.06
C ASP A 154 -3.35 22.95 -10.28
N GLY A 155 -3.12 21.65 -10.08
CA GLY A 155 -2.84 20.70 -11.16
C GLY A 155 -1.39 20.55 -11.56
N LYS A 156 -0.45 21.18 -10.85
CA LYS A 156 0.99 21.01 -11.14
C LYS A 156 1.47 19.64 -10.66
N PRO A 157 2.20 18.88 -11.50
CA PRO A 157 2.76 17.60 -11.11
C PRO A 157 3.83 17.77 -10.03
N GLY A 158 3.93 16.77 -9.15
CA GLY A 158 4.99 16.65 -8.17
C GLY A 158 6.35 16.42 -8.82
N THR A 159 7.40 16.61 -8.04
CA THR A 159 8.79 16.37 -8.47
C THR A 159 9.09 14.88 -8.57
N ASP A 160 10.09 14.51 -9.37
CA ASP A 160 10.57 13.12 -9.47
C ASP A 160 10.98 12.55 -8.10
N ALA A 161 11.62 13.35 -7.26
CA ALA A 161 11.99 12.96 -5.91
C ALA A 161 10.76 12.61 -5.04
N GLN A 162 9.69 13.36 -5.15
CA GLN A 162 8.42 13.08 -4.48
C GLN A 162 7.78 11.80 -5.01
N LEU A 163 7.68 11.66 -6.32
CA LEU A 163 7.07 10.49 -6.98
C LEU A 163 7.86 9.20 -6.72
N ALA A 164 9.18 9.27 -6.57
CA ALA A 164 10.02 8.13 -6.23
C ALA A 164 9.69 7.51 -4.86
N THR A 165 9.03 8.24 -3.96
CA THR A 165 8.62 7.73 -2.64
C THR A 165 7.33 6.91 -2.67
N CYS A 166 6.54 6.97 -3.74
CA CYS A 166 5.23 6.32 -3.81
C CYS A 166 5.32 4.80 -3.76
N PHE A 167 6.04 4.21 -4.72
CA PHE A 167 6.10 2.75 -4.85
C PHE A 167 6.70 2.04 -3.62
N PRO A 168 7.83 2.49 -3.02
CA PRO A 168 8.39 1.85 -1.82
C PRO A 168 7.41 1.73 -0.64
N CYS A 169 6.43 2.63 -0.57
CA CYS A 169 5.36 2.55 0.41
C CYS A 169 4.23 1.62 -0.07
N HIS A 170 3.72 1.84 -1.28
CA HIS A 170 2.59 1.11 -1.84
C HIS A 170 2.85 -0.40 -2.02
N GLN A 171 4.08 -0.81 -2.38
CA GLN A 171 4.42 -2.24 -2.51
C GLN A 171 4.20 -3.06 -1.22
N LYS A 172 4.08 -2.41 -0.07
CA LYS A 172 3.82 -3.07 1.22
C LYS A 172 2.34 -3.36 1.45
N ALA A 173 1.45 -2.74 0.70
CA ALA A 173 0.02 -2.96 0.83
C ALA A 173 -0.39 -4.28 0.16
N THR A 174 -1.07 -5.14 0.90
CA THR A 174 -1.39 -6.52 0.52
C THR A 174 -2.46 -6.64 -0.57
N ARG A 175 -3.14 -5.54 -0.89
CA ARG A 175 -4.22 -5.49 -1.90
C ARG A 175 -3.71 -4.93 -3.22
N ASP A 176 -2.73 -5.59 -3.82
CA ASP A 176 -2.10 -5.13 -5.07
C ASP A 176 -1.63 -3.65 -4.98
N GLY A 177 -0.97 -3.31 -3.87
CA GLY A 177 -0.44 -1.96 -3.65
C GLY A 177 -1.45 -0.91 -3.18
N VAL A 178 -2.71 -1.26 -2.93
CA VAL A 178 -3.77 -0.33 -2.52
C VAL A 178 -4.09 -0.48 -1.04
N PHE A 179 -4.05 0.62 -0.28
CA PHE A 179 -4.32 0.62 1.17
C PHE A 179 -5.82 0.59 1.49
N SER A 180 -6.65 1.15 0.62
CA SER A 180 -8.08 1.30 0.85
C SER A 180 -8.89 0.07 0.48
N GLN A 181 -10.07 -0.04 1.07
CA GLN A 181 -11.09 -1.03 0.75
C GLN A 181 -12.35 -0.32 0.27
N TYR A 182 -13.18 -1.04 -0.48
CA TYR A 182 -14.51 -0.55 -0.79
C TYR A 182 -15.36 -0.51 0.49
N VAL A 183 -15.96 0.64 0.73
CA VAL A 183 -16.95 0.85 1.80
C VAL A 183 -18.28 1.10 1.11
N PRO A 184 -19.28 0.20 1.28
CA PRO A 184 -20.60 0.32 0.64
C PRO A 184 -21.40 1.51 1.16
#